data_e1af4743d0bc1728e831c82fd3afa7f3
#
_entry.id   e1af4743d0bc1728e831c82fd3afa7f3
#
_cell.length_a   1.000
_cell.length_b   1.000
_cell.length_c   1.000
_cell.angle_alpha   90.00
_cell.angle_beta   90.00
_cell.angle_gamma   90.00
#
_symmetry.space_group_name_H-M   'P 1'
#
loop_
_entity.id
_entity.type
_entity.pdbx_description
1 polymer ?
#
loop_
_entity_poly.entity_id
_entity_poly.type
_entity_poly.pdbx_seq_one_letter_code
_entity_poly.pdbx_strand_id
1 'polypeptide(L)'
;MLIKVLQNNVVNNDELNKLINNNTLFVGAFSQSCHHCVSMKPEWIKFKKMAQSTYSNLQGVILEIDSSLLSLITNPLLTNSVNGFPSLFIIKNKQVSHYNNERTAFEFMKFFKSNIAKSQNKNKNKNKKYDKYKSYKNKTKLYKNKYYPKSFNKTLKK
;
A
#
# COMPACT_ATOMS: atom_id res chain seq x y z
N MET A 1 -12.52 -0.61 5.31
CA MET A 1 -11.12 -0.16 5.15
C MET A 1 -11.07 1.35 5.06
N LEU A 2 -10.15 1.99 5.77
CA LEU A 2 -9.96 3.44 5.76
C LEU A 2 -8.70 3.79 4.94
N ILE A 3 -8.83 4.78 4.05
CA ILE A 3 -7.68 5.43 3.41
C ILE A 3 -7.59 6.83 3.97
N LYS A 4 -6.48 7.15 4.63
CA LYS A 4 -6.21 8.48 5.16
C LYS A 4 -4.99 9.07 4.49
N VAL A 5 -5.14 10.25 3.94
CA VAL A 5 -4.06 11.03 3.36
C VAL A 5 -3.86 12.26 4.23
N LEU A 6 -2.67 12.44 4.77
CA LEU A 6 -2.32 13.64 5.51
C LEU A 6 -1.89 14.72 4.51
N GLN A 7 -2.64 15.82 4.48
CA GLN A 7 -2.43 16.97 3.58
C GLN A 7 -2.73 18.28 4.33
N ASN A 8 -2.41 19.40 3.72
CA ASN A 8 -2.79 20.74 4.14
C ASN A 8 -2.19 21.20 5.48
N ASN A 9 -0.97 20.78 5.80
CA ASN A 9 -0.23 21.21 7.00
C ASN A 9 -0.95 21.03 8.34
N VAL A 10 -1.93 20.13 8.41
CA VAL A 10 -2.68 19.81 9.63
C VAL A 10 -2.50 18.35 9.97
N VAL A 11 -1.94 18.09 11.15
CA VAL A 11 -1.77 16.75 11.70
C VAL A 11 -2.51 16.65 13.03
N ASN A 12 -3.48 15.75 13.11
CA ASN A 12 -4.11 15.40 14.37
C ASN A 12 -3.40 14.19 14.98
N ASN A 13 -2.47 14.43 15.90
CA ASN A 13 -1.66 13.39 16.52
C ASN A 13 -2.50 12.43 17.38
N ASP A 14 -3.57 12.89 18.03
CA ASP A 14 -4.46 12.03 18.82
C ASP A 14 -5.20 11.03 17.93
N GLU A 15 -5.68 11.49 16.78
CA GLU A 15 -6.31 10.63 15.80
C GLU A 15 -5.30 9.61 15.24
N LEU A 16 -4.07 10.02 14.89
CA LEU A 16 -3.02 9.13 14.45
C LEU A 16 -2.69 8.07 15.49
N ASN A 17 -2.56 8.45 16.76
CA ASN A 17 -2.33 7.54 17.87
C ASN A 17 -3.46 6.53 18.04
N LYS A 18 -4.72 6.97 17.91
CA LYS A 18 -5.90 6.07 17.92
C LYS A 18 -5.87 5.08 16.74
N LEU A 19 -5.52 5.54 15.54
CA LEU A 19 -5.39 4.67 14.38
C LEU A 19 -4.31 3.60 14.59
N ILE A 20 -3.12 3.99 15.06
CA ILE A 20 -1.99 3.09 15.32
C ILE A 20 -2.34 2.04 16.37
N ASN A 21 -3.03 2.45 17.44
CA ASN A 21 -3.36 1.54 18.53
C ASN A 21 -4.45 0.51 18.15
N ASN A 22 -5.37 0.87 17.28
CA ASN A 22 -6.58 0.07 17.01
C ASN A 22 -6.56 -0.67 15.68
N ASN A 23 -5.59 -0.37 14.79
CA ASN A 23 -5.60 -0.91 13.42
C ASN A 23 -4.23 -1.45 13.01
N THR A 24 -4.24 -2.21 11.92
CA THR A 24 -3.03 -2.45 11.13
C THR A 24 -2.94 -1.36 10.07
N LEU A 25 -1.83 -0.60 10.06
CA LEU A 25 -1.59 0.49 9.12
C LEU A 25 -0.58 0.06 8.08
N PHE A 26 -0.89 0.27 6.80
CA PHE A 26 0.13 0.31 5.76
C PHE A 26 0.44 1.77 5.44
N VAL A 27 1.64 2.18 5.77
CA VAL A 27 2.10 3.56 5.66
C VAL A 27 2.94 3.75 4.42
N GLY A 28 2.67 4.82 3.68
CA GLY A 28 3.50 5.33 2.60
C GLY A 28 3.90 6.76 2.88
N ALA A 29 5.20 7.02 3.06
CA ALA A 29 5.76 8.36 3.20
C ALA A 29 6.44 8.77 1.90
N PHE A 30 6.07 9.94 1.38
CA PHE A 30 6.50 10.44 0.06
C PHE A 30 7.01 11.86 0.15
N SER A 31 7.89 12.23 -0.78
CA SER A 31 8.32 13.61 -1.00
C SER A 31 8.04 14.02 -2.45
N GLN A 32 7.55 15.23 -2.63
CA GLN A 32 7.22 15.77 -3.95
C GLN A 32 8.48 15.97 -4.82
N SER A 33 9.62 16.26 -4.21
CA SER A 33 10.91 16.43 -4.91
C SER A 33 11.63 15.11 -5.19
N CYS A 34 11.10 13.98 -4.74
CA CYS A 34 11.74 12.68 -4.88
C CYS A 34 11.32 11.99 -6.19
N HIS A 35 12.27 11.80 -7.12
CA HIS A 35 12.03 11.14 -8.41
C HIS A 35 11.46 9.72 -8.25
N HIS A 36 11.97 8.93 -7.30
CA HIS A 36 11.45 7.59 -7.03
C HIS A 36 10.01 7.60 -6.49
N CYS A 37 9.63 8.65 -5.77
CA CYS A 37 8.25 8.83 -5.31
C CYS A 37 7.32 9.10 -6.49
N VAL A 38 7.73 9.98 -7.40
CA VAL A 38 6.97 10.32 -8.61
C VAL A 38 6.77 9.08 -9.47
N SER A 39 7.82 8.31 -9.72
CA SER A 39 7.78 7.08 -10.53
C SER A 39 6.87 6.00 -9.91
N MET A 40 6.79 5.90 -8.59
CA MET A 40 5.97 4.92 -7.89
C MET A 40 4.50 5.35 -7.73
N LYS A 41 4.21 6.65 -7.80
CA LYS A 41 2.88 7.22 -7.52
C LYS A 41 1.73 6.55 -8.29
N PRO A 42 1.84 6.22 -9.59
CA PRO A 42 0.78 5.52 -10.33
C PRO A 42 0.43 4.15 -9.72
N GLU A 43 1.44 3.36 -9.33
CA GLU A 43 1.21 2.04 -8.75
C GLU A 43 0.63 2.15 -7.33
N TRP A 44 1.03 3.16 -6.55
CA TRP A 44 0.44 3.44 -5.24
C TRP A 44 -1.04 3.85 -5.33
N ILE A 45 -1.40 4.72 -6.28
CA ILE A 45 -2.80 5.11 -6.53
C ILE A 45 -3.63 3.88 -6.94
N LYS A 46 -3.10 3.06 -7.84
CA LYS A 46 -3.74 1.82 -8.30
C LYS A 46 -3.96 0.85 -7.14
N PHE A 47 -2.95 0.67 -6.27
CA PHE A 47 -3.07 -0.11 -5.05
C PHE A 47 -4.21 0.39 -4.16
N LYS A 48 -4.28 1.69 -3.84
CA LYS A 48 -5.34 2.28 -3.02
C LYS A 48 -6.73 1.97 -3.58
N LYS A 49 -6.94 2.16 -4.89
CA LYS A 49 -8.20 1.84 -5.58
C LYS A 49 -8.55 0.35 -5.49
N MET A 50 -7.58 -0.52 -5.73
CA MET A 50 -7.77 -1.98 -5.62
C MET A 50 -8.11 -2.39 -4.19
N ALA A 51 -7.42 -1.84 -3.22
CA ALA A 51 -7.65 -2.13 -1.81
C ALA A 51 -9.04 -1.69 -1.37
N GLN A 52 -9.49 -0.52 -1.77
CA GLN A 52 -10.81 0.02 -1.45
C GLN A 52 -11.95 -0.84 -2.03
N SER A 53 -11.81 -1.26 -3.28
CA SER A 53 -12.83 -2.09 -3.95
C SER A 53 -12.89 -3.53 -3.44
N THR A 54 -11.74 -4.08 -3.01
CA THR A 54 -11.64 -5.50 -2.64
C THR A 54 -11.89 -5.75 -1.15
N TYR A 55 -11.53 -4.79 -0.31
CA TYR A 55 -11.48 -4.96 1.15
C TYR A 55 -12.26 -3.91 1.92
N SER A 56 -13.38 -3.42 1.36
CA SER A 56 -14.28 -2.45 2.03
C SER A 56 -14.62 -2.83 3.47
N ASN A 57 -14.69 -4.13 3.79
CA ASN A 57 -15.10 -4.66 5.09
C ASN A 57 -13.92 -5.07 5.99
N LEU A 58 -12.65 -4.84 5.61
CA LEU A 58 -11.50 -5.18 6.44
C LEU A 58 -11.07 -4.01 7.33
N GLN A 59 -10.70 -4.35 8.56
CA GLN A 59 -10.12 -3.40 9.53
C GLN A 59 -8.64 -3.17 9.20
N GLY A 60 -8.37 -2.36 8.20
CA GLY A 60 -7.03 -1.94 7.83
C GLY A 60 -7.04 -0.48 7.39
N VAL A 61 -5.95 0.20 7.65
CA VAL A 61 -5.76 1.61 7.28
C VAL A 61 -4.60 1.72 6.31
N ILE A 62 -4.81 2.43 5.21
CA ILE A 62 -3.72 2.90 4.34
C ILE A 62 -3.50 4.36 4.72
N LEU A 63 -2.31 4.68 5.22
CA LEU A 63 -1.90 6.02 5.61
C LEU A 63 -0.87 6.55 4.62
N GLU A 64 -1.17 7.67 3.98
CA GLU A 64 -0.23 8.39 3.10
C GLU A 64 0.22 9.67 3.80
N ILE A 65 1.54 9.90 3.85
CA ILE A 65 2.18 11.02 4.54
C ILE A 65 3.06 11.77 3.54
N ASP A 66 2.86 13.06 3.38
CA ASP A 66 3.80 13.94 2.70
C ASP A 66 4.99 14.26 3.62
N SER A 67 6.19 14.33 3.05
CA SER A 67 7.42 14.61 3.80
C SER A 67 7.39 15.91 4.59
N SER A 68 6.67 16.93 4.08
CA SER A 68 6.51 18.21 4.74
C SER A 68 5.79 18.13 6.10
N LEU A 69 5.04 17.05 6.34
CA LEU A 69 4.26 16.87 7.56
C LEU A 69 4.99 16.06 8.64
N LEU A 70 6.15 15.46 8.33
CA LEU A 70 6.85 14.58 9.27
C LEU A 70 7.25 15.31 10.55
N SER A 71 7.65 16.58 10.46
CA SER A 71 8.01 17.41 11.63
C SER A 71 6.83 17.71 12.57
N LEU A 72 5.59 17.57 12.08
CA LEU A 72 4.37 17.79 12.86
C LEU A 72 3.86 16.50 13.52
N ILE A 73 4.40 15.34 13.12
CA ILE A 73 4.02 14.04 13.67
C ILE A 73 4.86 13.73 14.90
N THR A 74 4.21 13.45 16.02
CA THR A 74 4.88 13.17 17.30
C THR A 74 5.06 11.68 17.59
N ASN A 75 4.39 10.79 16.85
CA ASN A 75 4.46 9.36 17.11
C ASN A 75 5.77 8.75 16.56
N PRO A 76 6.65 8.17 17.42
CA PRO A 76 7.94 7.65 17.01
C PRO A 76 7.86 6.42 16.09
N LEU A 77 6.76 5.64 16.13
CA LEU A 77 6.58 4.53 15.19
C LEU A 77 6.41 5.01 13.74
N LEU A 78 5.96 6.25 13.54
CA LEU A 78 5.87 6.86 12.22
C LEU A 78 7.20 7.55 11.86
N THR A 79 7.68 8.43 12.71
CA THR A 79 8.83 9.29 12.39
C THR A 79 10.14 8.51 12.28
N ASN A 80 10.41 7.58 13.22
CA ASN A 80 11.65 6.79 13.22
C ASN A 80 11.66 5.70 12.14
N SER A 81 10.53 5.44 11.48
CA SER A 81 10.44 4.44 10.41
C SER A 81 10.64 5.03 9.02
N VAL A 82 10.80 6.35 8.91
CA VAL A 82 11.05 7.04 7.64
C VAL A 82 12.54 7.34 7.50
N ASN A 83 13.27 6.46 6.79
CA ASN A 83 14.72 6.58 6.58
C ASN A 83 15.08 7.18 5.19
N GLY A 84 14.10 7.70 4.46
CA GLY A 84 14.24 8.24 3.10
C GLY A 84 12.92 8.15 2.35
N PHE A 85 12.91 8.50 1.06
CA PHE A 85 11.68 8.52 0.27
C PHE A 85 11.82 7.75 -1.03
N PRO A 86 10.77 6.97 -1.42
CA PRO A 86 9.59 6.66 -0.62
C PRO A 86 9.91 5.63 0.49
N SER A 87 9.37 5.82 1.69
CA SER A 87 9.36 4.80 2.74
C SER A 87 8.01 4.12 2.81
N LEU A 88 8.01 2.78 2.78
CA LEU A 88 6.81 1.95 2.86
C LEU A 88 6.97 0.96 4.02
N PHE A 89 6.00 0.90 4.92
CA PHE A 89 6.04 -0.02 6.06
C PHE A 89 4.66 -0.31 6.63
N ILE A 90 4.54 -1.41 7.37
CA ILE A 90 3.35 -1.73 8.16
C ILE A 90 3.62 -1.47 9.64
N ILE A 91 2.63 -0.86 10.31
CA ILE A 91 2.54 -0.82 11.76
C ILE A 91 1.42 -1.76 12.18
N LYS A 92 1.76 -2.76 13.00
CA LYS A 92 0.82 -3.73 13.55
C LYS A 92 1.19 -4.08 14.98
N ASN A 93 0.25 -3.97 15.92
CA ASN A 93 0.52 -4.23 17.34
C ASN A 93 1.76 -3.47 17.85
N LYS A 94 1.93 -2.22 17.43
CA LYS A 94 3.09 -1.36 17.75
C LYS A 94 4.44 -1.87 17.22
N GLN A 95 4.44 -2.83 16.33
CA GLN A 95 5.64 -3.32 15.63
C GLN A 95 5.66 -2.81 14.20
N VAL A 96 6.85 -2.42 13.75
CA VAL A 96 7.09 -1.93 12.39
C VAL A 96 7.72 -3.03 11.53
N SER A 97 7.22 -3.18 10.31
CA SER A 97 7.79 -4.07 9.30
C SER A 97 7.95 -3.31 7.99
N HIS A 98 9.17 -3.09 7.54
CA HIS A 98 9.45 -2.38 6.30
C HIS A 98 9.09 -3.22 5.07
N TYR A 99 8.67 -2.53 4.02
CA TYR A 99 8.35 -3.12 2.73
C TYR A 99 9.59 -3.10 1.82
N ASN A 100 10.05 -4.28 1.41
CA ASN A 100 11.27 -4.43 0.60
C ASN A 100 11.05 -5.18 -0.72
N ASN A 101 9.78 -5.34 -1.16
CA ASN A 101 9.45 -6.03 -2.40
C ASN A 101 9.33 -5.06 -3.58
N GLU A 102 8.99 -5.59 -4.77
CA GLU A 102 8.73 -4.78 -5.96
C GLU A 102 7.63 -3.74 -5.74
N ARG A 103 7.86 -2.52 -6.24
CA ARG A 103 6.97 -1.37 -6.07
C ARG A 103 5.81 -1.37 -7.08
N THR A 104 5.06 -2.47 -7.12
CA THR A 104 3.86 -2.62 -7.96
C THR A 104 2.60 -2.69 -7.10
N ALA A 105 1.47 -2.24 -7.65
CA ALA A 105 0.18 -2.28 -6.95
C ALA A 105 -0.20 -3.71 -6.51
N PHE A 106 0.22 -4.71 -7.28
CA PHE A 106 -0.03 -6.12 -6.97
C PHE A 106 0.75 -6.57 -5.73
N GLU A 107 2.04 -6.25 -5.65
CA GLU A 107 2.88 -6.62 -4.51
C GLU A 107 2.51 -5.83 -3.26
N PHE A 108 2.13 -4.55 -3.38
CA PHE A 108 1.54 -3.79 -2.26
C PHE A 108 0.29 -4.46 -1.72
N MET A 109 -0.61 -4.92 -2.62
CA MET A 109 -1.83 -5.61 -2.23
C MET A 109 -1.56 -6.94 -1.53
N LYS A 110 -0.60 -7.71 -2.02
CA LYS A 110 -0.19 -8.98 -1.43
C LYS A 110 0.38 -8.80 -0.03
N PHE A 111 1.27 -7.81 0.14
CA PHE A 111 1.86 -7.47 1.44
C PHE A 111 0.80 -6.97 2.43
N PHE A 112 -0.06 -6.05 2.01
CA PHE A 112 -1.16 -5.53 2.82
C PHE A 112 -2.09 -6.66 3.28
N LYS A 113 -2.53 -7.51 2.34
CA LYS A 113 -3.40 -8.65 2.63
C LYS A 113 -2.78 -9.63 3.64
N SER A 114 -1.51 -9.98 3.47
CA SER A 114 -0.83 -10.93 4.35
C SER A 114 -0.74 -10.43 5.80
N ASN A 115 -0.68 -9.12 5.99
CA ASN A 115 -0.57 -8.51 7.31
C ASN A 115 -1.93 -8.27 7.98
N ILE A 116 -2.97 -7.92 7.22
CA ILE A 116 -4.32 -7.70 7.77
C ILE A 116 -5.01 -9.03 8.07
N ALA A 117 -4.96 -10.01 7.17
CA ALA A 117 -5.65 -11.29 7.33
C ALA A 117 -5.21 -12.08 8.57
N LYS A 118 -3.97 -11.89 9.05
CA LYS A 118 -3.48 -12.52 10.28
C LYS A 118 -4.12 -11.98 11.56
N SER A 119 -4.84 -10.87 11.49
CA SER A 119 -5.53 -10.25 12.63
C SER A 119 -6.91 -10.89 12.93
N GLN A 120 -7.51 -11.59 11.96
CA GLN A 120 -8.86 -12.15 12.08
C GLN A 120 -8.92 -13.67 12.37
N ASN A 121 -7.78 -14.37 12.47
CA ASN A 121 -7.78 -15.82 12.66
C ASN A 121 -7.82 -16.26 14.13
N LYS A 122 -8.75 -15.71 14.95
CA LYS A 122 -9.21 -16.39 16.18
C LYS A 122 -10.60 -17.01 16.06
N ASN A 123 -11.29 -16.93 14.92
CA ASN A 123 -12.53 -17.68 14.71
C ASN A 123 -12.58 -18.29 13.31
N LYS A 124 -12.71 -19.63 13.33
CA LYS A 124 -12.84 -20.56 12.22
C LYS A 124 -13.84 -20.10 11.15
N ASN A 125 -13.42 -20.07 9.86
CA ASN A 125 -14.09 -20.89 8.85
C ASN A 125 -13.25 -20.90 7.56
N LYS A 126 -12.80 -22.10 7.20
CA LYS A 126 -12.17 -22.44 5.91
C LYS A 126 -13.23 -22.37 4.80
N ASN A 127 -12.77 -22.00 3.61
CA ASN A 127 -13.36 -22.20 2.29
C ASN A 127 -14.31 -21.12 1.76
N LYS A 128 -13.79 -20.37 0.82
CA LYS A 128 -14.33 -19.84 -0.46
C LYS A 128 -13.87 -18.40 -0.72
N LYS A 129 -12.66 -18.19 -1.24
CA LYS A 129 -12.34 -16.94 -1.97
C LYS A 129 -11.01 -16.95 -2.74
N TYR A 130 -10.49 -18.14 -3.11
CA TYR A 130 -9.31 -18.22 -3.99
C TYR A 130 -9.63 -17.95 -5.47
N ASP A 131 -10.90 -18.08 -5.89
CA ASP A 131 -11.28 -18.01 -7.32
C ASP A 131 -11.36 -16.60 -7.88
N LYS A 132 -11.66 -15.60 -7.07
CA LYS A 132 -11.75 -14.21 -7.54
C LYS A 132 -10.38 -13.59 -7.87
N TYR A 133 -9.32 -14.09 -7.24
CA TYR A 133 -7.94 -13.62 -7.48
C TYR A 133 -7.33 -14.17 -8.78
N LYS A 134 -7.73 -15.37 -9.20
CA LYS A 134 -7.37 -15.94 -10.52
C LYS A 134 -7.94 -15.08 -11.66
N SER A 135 -9.13 -14.50 -11.50
CA SER A 135 -9.75 -13.65 -12.51
C SER A 135 -8.99 -12.34 -12.75
N TYR A 136 -8.37 -11.75 -11.71
CA TYR A 136 -7.54 -10.54 -11.85
C TYR A 136 -6.21 -10.83 -12.55
N LYS A 137 -5.58 -11.98 -12.27
CA LYS A 137 -4.35 -12.42 -12.96
C LYS A 137 -4.60 -12.62 -14.45
N ASN A 138 -5.79 -13.13 -14.82
CA ASN A 138 -6.18 -13.29 -16.22
C ASN A 138 -6.55 -11.96 -16.89
N LYS A 139 -7.19 -11.02 -16.18
CA LYS A 139 -7.48 -9.67 -16.72
C LYS A 139 -6.21 -8.85 -16.94
N THR A 140 -5.21 -8.91 -16.05
CA THR A 140 -3.93 -8.23 -16.23
C THR A 140 -3.09 -8.84 -17.36
N LYS A 141 -3.19 -10.16 -17.58
CA LYS A 141 -2.56 -10.84 -18.71
C LYS A 141 -3.20 -10.44 -20.04
N LEU A 142 -4.54 -10.29 -20.06
CA LEU A 142 -5.30 -9.75 -21.20
C LEU A 142 -4.99 -8.27 -21.45
N TYR A 143 -4.81 -7.46 -20.41
CA TYR A 143 -4.48 -6.03 -20.53
C TYR A 143 -3.07 -5.83 -21.09
N LYS A 144 -2.06 -6.60 -20.62
CA LYS A 144 -0.71 -6.58 -21.17
C LYS A 144 -0.68 -7.02 -22.65
N ASN A 145 -1.45 -8.04 -23.03
CA ASN A 145 -1.51 -8.50 -24.42
C ASN A 145 -2.25 -7.53 -25.35
N LYS A 146 -3.21 -6.74 -24.83
CA LYS A 146 -4.01 -5.77 -25.62
C LYS A 146 -3.26 -4.47 -25.87
N TYR A 147 -2.44 -4.00 -24.93
CA TYR A 147 -1.76 -2.70 -25.00
C TYR A 147 -0.25 -2.79 -25.25
N TYR A 148 0.35 -3.99 -25.11
CA TYR A 148 1.76 -4.27 -25.44
C TYR A 148 1.86 -5.62 -26.17
N PRO A 149 1.45 -5.69 -27.45
CA PRO A 149 1.60 -6.91 -28.22
C PRO A 149 3.09 -7.24 -28.40
N LYS A 150 3.44 -8.54 -28.28
CA LYS A 150 4.82 -9.06 -28.37
C LYS A 150 5.51 -8.82 -29.73
N SER A 151 4.86 -8.18 -30.69
CA SER A 151 5.38 -7.87 -32.02
C SER A 151 6.37 -6.69 -32.09
N PHE A 152 6.56 -5.93 -30.98
CA PHE A 152 7.43 -4.73 -30.98
C PHE A 152 8.93 -5.02 -30.79
N ASN A 153 9.33 -6.27 -30.53
CA ASN A 153 10.74 -6.63 -30.25
C ASN A 153 11.48 -7.32 -31.42
N LYS A 154 11.00 -7.21 -32.67
CA LYS A 154 11.65 -7.90 -33.80
C LYS A 154 12.36 -7.01 -34.85
N THR A 155 12.50 -5.71 -34.60
CA THR A 155 13.06 -4.80 -35.62
C THR A 155 14.28 -3.97 -35.21
N LEU A 156 15.11 -4.47 -34.28
CA LEU A 156 16.41 -3.85 -33.97
C LEU A 156 17.50 -4.92 -33.91
N LYS A 157 17.69 -5.64 -35.03
CA LYS A 157 18.93 -6.35 -35.36
C LYS A 157 19.11 -6.26 -36.88
N LYS A 158 19.71 -5.15 -37.31
CA LYS A 158 20.58 -5.05 -38.48
C LYS A 158 21.54 -3.92 -38.27
#